data_87293a9aaf405bffe016b8c7aea3eb36
#
_entry.id   87293a9aaf405bffe016b8c7aea3eb36
#
_cell.length_a   1.000
_cell.length_b   1.000
_cell.length_c   1.000
_cell.angle_alpha   90.00
_cell.angle_beta   90.00
_cell.angle_gamma   90.00
#
_symmetry.space_group_name_H-M   'P 1'
#
loop_
_entity.id
_entity.type
_entity.pdbx_description
1 polymer ?
#
loop_
_entity_poly.entity_id
_entity_poly.type
_entity_poly.pdbx_seq_one_letter_code
_entity_poly.pdbx_strand_id
1 'polypeptide(L)'
;MTNGAWWKNENELFEKLNRIRKSGFDGKIGLSWDVFHGTSVQKVAMFITACHQVFEDETCVEILSTVNSSEKKYDDLDFKDNLIELGLTIGGFVTGETDKKSKNGQLSIINLYSDLEVKVFRFSQSFKPEKAEWKDKKWFTEDYCQNTGNVIYVHADGKVSPCCGFANEEPELIIGNVKDSYNKLIENASKNRMVNLCYSTGLEAFRKQMESERKFSGKTNDMCMFCAWVCRNPSTSFHKK
;
A
#
# COMPACT_ATOMS: atom_id res chain seq x y z
N MET A 1 2.19 1.34 -6.88
CA MET A 1 2.66 0.04 -6.38
C MET A 1 2.34 -1.06 -7.39
N THR A 2 3.17 -2.08 -7.54
CA THR A 2 2.99 -3.19 -8.49
C THR A 2 3.62 -4.47 -7.94
N ASN A 3 3.14 -5.64 -8.37
CA ASN A 3 3.81 -6.92 -8.13
C ASN A 3 4.88 -7.25 -9.19
N GLY A 4 5.09 -6.38 -10.18
CA GLY A 4 6.07 -6.57 -11.24
C GLY A 4 5.84 -7.77 -12.18
N ALA A 5 4.66 -8.42 -12.15
CA ALA A 5 4.40 -9.67 -12.85
C ALA A 5 3.59 -9.52 -14.16
N TRP A 6 3.16 -8.33 -14.51
CA TRP A 6 2.24 -8.00 -15.60
C TRP A 6 2.86 -8.03 -17.02
N TRP A 7 4.12 -8.35 -17.16
CA TRP A 7 4.83 -8.48 -18.43
C TRP A 7 5.22 -9.92 -18.72
N LYS A 8 5.26 -10.28 -20.01
CA LYS A 8 5.55 -11.64 -20.48
C LYS A 8 7.00 -11.82 -20.92
N ASN A 9 7.60 -10.77 -21.46
CA ASN A 9 8.97 -10.74 -21.94
C ASN A 9 9.58 -9.33 -21.75
N GLU A 10 10.88 -9.25 -21.93
CA GLU A 10 11.66 -8.02 -21.72
C GLU A 10 11.19 -6.86 -22.60
N ASN A 11 10.89 -7.12 -23.89
CA ASN A 11 10.42 -6.07 -24.81
C ASN A 11 9.11 -5.42 -24.31
N GLU A 12 8.16 -6.23 -23.85
CA GLU A 12 6.90 -5.74 -23.28
C GLU A 12 7.13 -4.94 -22.01
N LEU A 13 8.10 -5.34 -21.16
CA LEU A 13 8.48 -4.60 -19.97
C LEU A 13 8.98 -3.22 -20.32
N PHE A 14 9.98 -3.13 -21.21
CA PHE A 14 10.55 -1.86 -21.65
C PHE A 14 9.53 -0.96 -22.35
N GLU A 15 8.68 -1.52 -23.20
CA GLU A 15 7.61 -0.75 -23.86
C GLU A 15 6.69 -0.07 -22.81
N LYS A 16 6.22 -0.83 -21.84
CA LYS A 16 5.31 -0.32 -20.81
C LYS A 16 5.99 0.69 -19.89
N LEU A 17 7.22 0.44 -19.44
CA LEU A 17 7.98 1.39 -18.62
C LEU A 17 8.24 2.70 -19.39
N ASN A 18 8.61 2.62 -20.66
CA ASN A 18 8.77 3.81 -21.50
C ASN A 18 7.47 4.61 -21.68
N ARG A 19 6.32 3.94 -21.75
CA ARG A 19 5.02 4.63 -21.77
C ARG A 19 4.76 5.38 -20.45
N ILE A 20 5.10 4.78 -19.32
CA ILE A 20 5.01 5.43 -18.00
C ILE A 20 5.93 6.64 -17.95
N ARG A 21 7.19 6.51 -18.34
CA ARG A 21 8.15 7.64 -18.41
C ARG A 21 7.62 8.78 -19.31
N LYS A 22 7.14 8.44 -20.50
CA LYS A 22 6.58 9.42 -21.46
C LYS A 22 5.32 10.13 -20.97
N SER A 23 4.59 9.58 -19.99
CA SER A 23 3.46 10.24 -19.36
C SER A 23 3.85 11.30 -18.32
N GLY A 24 5.14 11.54 -18.11
CA GLY A 24 5.66 12.50 -17.12
C GLY A 24 5.75 11.94 -15.70
N PHE A 25 5.77 10.61 -15.53
CA PHE A 25 5.97 10.00 -14.22
C PHE A 25 7.40 10.28 -13.73
N ASP A 26 7.50 10.88 -12.55
CA ASP A 26 8.73 11.27 -11.85
C ASP A 26 8.82 10.70 -10.42
N GLY A 27 7.93 9.78 -10.08
CA GLY A 27 7.84 9.16 -8.77
C GLY A 27 8.61 7.86 -8.65
N LYS A 28 8.47 7.20 -7.50
CA LYS A 28 9.05 5.89 -7.23
C LYS A 28 8.06 4.77 -7.48
N ILE A 29 8.58 3.63 -7.91
CA ILE A 29 7.81 2.41 -8.15
C ILE A 29 7.96 1.49 -6.94
N GLY A 30 6.87 1.33 -6.17
CA GLY A 30 6.81 0.34 -5.11
C GLY A 30 6.57 -1.06 -5.69
N LEU A 31 7.55 -1.95 -5.59
CA LEU A 31 7.47 -3.34 -6.00
C LEU A 31 7.08 -4.22 -4.80
N SER A 32 5.88 -4.80 -4.84
CA SER A 32 5.47 -5.80 -3.85
C SER A 32 6.17 -7.12 -4.16
N TRP A 33 7.04 -7.56 -3.25
CA TRP A 33 7.75 -8.82 -3.38
C TRP A 33 7.90 -9.51 -2.04
N ASP A 34 7.24 -10.63 -1.91
CA ASP A 34 7.23 -11.50 -0.74
C ASP A 34 6.84 -12.94 -1.16
N VAL A 35 6.78 -13.83 -0.20
CA VAL A 35 6.46 -15.25 -0.43
C VAL A 35 5.06 -15.48 -1.04
N PHE A 36 4.12 -14.53 -0.86
CA PHE A 36 2.76 -14.64 -1.38
C PHE A 36 2.65 -14.33 -2.86
N HIS A 37 3.61 -13.57 -3.42
CA HIS A 37 3.56 -13.14 -4.82
C HIS A 37 4.14 -14.16 -5.80
N GLY A 38 4.94 -15.11 -5.34
CA GLY A 38 5.53 -16.19 -6.17
C GLY A 38 6.40 -15.69 -7.33
N THR A 39 6.87 -14.44 -7.28
CA THR A 39 7.71 -13.85 -8.34
C THR A 39 9.16 -14.25 -8.10
N SER A 40 9.81 -14.84 -9.13
CA SER A 40 11.20 -15.28 -9.02
C SER A 40 12.17 -14.10 -8.88
N VAL A 41 13.29 -14.35 -8.23
CA VAL A 41 14.40 -13.39 -8.04
C VAL A 41 14.84 -12.80 -9.39
N GLN A 42 15.01 -13.64 -10.43
CA GLN A 42 15.44 -13.23 -11.76
C GLN A 42 14.44 -12.24 -12.39
N LYS A 43 13.14 -12.48 -12.19
CA LYS A 43 12.09 -11.60 -12.71
C LYS A 43 12.08 -10.25 -11.98
N VAL A 44 12.30 -10.26 -10.67
CA VAL A 44 12.45 -9.06 -9.87
C VAL A 44 13.70 -8.28 -10.28
N ALA A 45 14.84 -8.95 -10.43
CA ALA A 45 16.09 -8.33 -10.88
C ALA A 45 15.93 -7.65 -12.24
N MET A 46 15.32 -8.33 -13.21
CA MET A 46 15.06 -7.75 -14.53
C MET A 46 14.15 -6.53 -14.45
N PHE A 47 13.11 -6.57 -13.63
CA PHE A 47 12.22 -5.43 -13.44
C PHE A 47 12.96 -4.22 -12.87
N ILE A 48 13.77 -4.40 -11.84
CA ILE A 48 14.56 -3.34 -11.20
C ILE A 48 15.56 -2.74 -12.21
N THR A 49 16.30 -3.59 -12.91
CA THR A 49 17.28 -3.15 -13.91
C THR A 49 16.61 -2.37 -15.05
N ALA A 50 15.47 -2.86 -15.54
CA ALA A 50 14.72 -2.16 -16.60
C ALA A 50 14.17 -0.80 -16.12
N CYS A 51 13.67 -0.72 -14.87
CA CYS A 51 13.24 0.55 -14.30
C CYS A 51 14.42 1.55 -14.23
N HIS A 52 15.55 1.12 -13.68
CA HIS A 52 16.75 1.96 -13.60
C HIS A 52 17.18 2.48 -14.97
N GLN A 53 17.23 1.61 -15.99
CA GLN A 53 17.60 2.00 -17.36
C GLN A 53 16.58 2.97 -17.99
N VAL A 54 15.30 2.77 -17.77
CA VAL A 54 14.25 3.59 -18.38
C VAL A 54 14.13 4.94 -17.69
N PHE A 55 14.14 4.99 -16.37
CA PHE A 55 13.91 6.22 -15.61
C PHE A 55 15.20 7.02 -15.38
N GLU A 56 16.37 6.40 -15.53
CA GLU A 56 17.67 7.04 -15.27
C GLU A 56 17.76 7.60 -13.84
N ASP A 57 17.08 6.92 -12.89
CA ASP A 57 17.03 7.26 -11.48
C ASP A 57 17.51 6.05 -10.67
N GLU A 58 18.55 6.28 -9.88
CA GLU A 58 19.25 5.28 -9.07
C GLU A 58 18.35 4.69 -7.96
N THR A 59 17.30 5.42 -7.58
CA THR A 59 16.39 5.09 -6.49
C THR A 59 14.95 4.92 -6.93
N CYS A 60 14.70 4.71 -8.22
CA CYS A 60 13.34 4.67 -8.79
C CYS A 60 12.48 3.50 -8.31
N VAL A 61 13.08 2.44 -7.73
CA VAL A 61 12.34 1.26 -7.24
C VAL A 61 12.56 1.07 -5.74
N GLU A 62 11.45 0.82 -5.04
CA GLU A 62 11.45 0.39 -3.64
C GLU A 62 10.75 -0.96 -3.52
N ILE A 63 11.31 -1.91 -2.77
CA ILE A 63 10.69 -3.20 -2.47
C ILE A 63 9.85 -3.08 -1.21
N LEU A 64 8.59 -3.48 -1.31
CA LEU A 64 7.66 -3.58 -0.19
C LEU A 64 7.35 -5.06 0.04
N SER A 65 7.72 -5.58 1.21
CA SER A 65 7.53 -6.98 1.56
C SER A 65 6.66 -7.11 2.80
N THR A 66 5.68 -8.01 2.74
CA THR A 66 4.82 -8.34 3.87
C THR A 66 5.28 -9.66 4.49
N VAL A 67 5.35 -9.70 5.83
CA VAL A 67 5.66 -10.91 6.57
C VAL A 67 4.47 -11.31 7.44
N ASN A 68 4.14 -12.60 7.43
CA ASN A 68 3.14 -13.16 8.35
C ASN A 68 3.74 -13.20 9.77
N SER A 69 3.13 -12.51 10.71
CA SER A 69 3.64 -12.44 12.09
C SER A 69 3.62 -13.78 12.83
N SER A 70 2.79 -14.75 12.41
CA SER A 70 2.74 -16.09 12.98
C SER A 70 3.83 -17.03 12.47
N GLU A 71 4.41 -16.76 11.30
CA GLU A 71 5.43 -17.59 10.63
C GLU A 71 6.76 -16.84 10.47
N LYS A 72 6.91 -15.74 11.17
CA LYS A 72 8.01 -14.78 11.02
C LYS A 72 9.39 -15.39 10.91
N LYS A 73 9.67 -16.48 11.64
CA LYS A 73 11.02 -17.07 11.66
C LYS A 73 11.40 -17.73 10.32
N TYR A 74 10.46 -18.40 9.67
CA TYR A 74 10.71 -19.07 8.37
C TYR A 74 10.70 -18.06 7.23
N ASP A 75 9.70 -17.18 7.20
CA ASP A 75 9.59 -16.10 6.22
C ASP A 75 10.82 -15.18 6.23
N ASP A 76 11.44 -14.95 7.40
CA ASP A 76 12.62 -14.10 7.52
C ASP A 76 13.87 -14.74 6.90
N LEU A 77 14.04 -16.07 7.02
CA LEU A 77 15.18 -16.77 6.44
C LEU A 77 15.07 -16.83 4.91
N ASP A 78 13.95 -17.33 4.40
CA ASP A 78 13.72 -17.46 2.95
C ASP A 78 13.78 -16.08 2.24
N PHE A 79 13.23 -15.06 2.87
CA PHE A 79 13.30 -13.71 2.30
C PHE A 79 14.71 -13.14 2.31
N LYS A 80 15.49 -13.41 3.35
CA LYS A 80 16.89 -12.99 3.42
C LYS A 80 17.73 -13.65 2.33
N ASP A 81 17.56 -14.94 2.10
CA ASP A 81 18.27 -15.67 1.06
C ASP A 81 17.89 -15.13 -0.33
N ASN A 82 16.61 -14.88 -0.58
CA ASN A 82 16.13 -14.24 -1.80
C ASN A 82 16.70 -12.82 -2.00
N LEU A 83 16.87 -12.03 -0.94
CA LEU A 83 17.49 -10.70 -1.04
C LEU A 83 18.98 -10.80 -1.38
N ILE A 84 19.70 -11.76 -0.80
CA ILE A 84 21.11 -12.00 -1.12
C ILE A 84 21.23 -12.41 -2.59
N GLU A 85 20.41 -13.36 -3.06
CA GLU A 85 20.40 -13.79 -4.45
C GLU A 85 20.06 -12.63 -5.39
N LEU A 86 19.08 -11.77 -5.03
CA LEU A 86 18.74 -10.57 -5.80
C LEU A 86 19.93 -9.63 -5.86
N GLY A 87 20.57 -9.35 -4.74
CA GLY A 87 21.78 -8.50 -4.69
C GLY A 87 22.85 -9.03 -5.64
N LEU A 88 23.18 -10.29 -5.57
CA LEU A 88 24.16 -10.93 -6.47
C LEU A 88 23.73 -10.87 -7.94
N THR A 89 22.45 -11.10 -8.23
CA THR A 89 21.91 -11.08 -9.60
C THR A 89 22.02 -9.71 -10.25
N ILE A 90 21.83 -8.62 -9.50
CA ILE A 90 22.00 -7.25 -10.02
C ILE A 90 23.44 -6.73 -9.88
N GLY A 91 24.41 -7.57 -9.48
CA GLY A 91 25.79 -7.18 -9.31
C GLY A 91 26.08 -6.38 -8.05
N GLY A 92 25.33 -6.60 -6.99
CA GLY A 92 25.38 -5.84 -5.76
C GLY A 92 25.44 -6.69 -4.49
N PHE A 93 25.19 -6.04 -3.37
CA PHE A 93 25.14 -6.68 -2.05
C PHE A 93 24.07 -6.01 -1.17
N VAL A 94 23.60 -6.75 -0.18
CA VAL A 94 22.62 -6.26 0.79
C VAL A 94 23.34 -5.56 1.93
N THR A 95 22.93 -4.32 2.20
CA THR A 95 23.41 -3.52 3.33
C THR A 95 22.27 -3.19 4.27
N GLY A 96 22.61 -2.81 5.48
CA GLY A 96 21.67 -2.31 6.48
C GLY A 96 21.51 -3.25 7.65
N GLU A 97 21.35 -2.66 8.81
CA GLU A 97 20.94 -3.34 10.03
C GLU A 97 19.42 -3.23 10.17
N THR A 98 18.80 -4.36 10.53
CA THR A 98 17.45 -4.27 11.07
C THR A 98 17.54 -3.54 12.40
N ASP A 99 17.16 -2.28 12.43
CA ASP A 99 17.08 -1.54 13.68
C ASP A 99 16.13 -2.32 14.62
N LYS A 100 16.70 -2.91 15.67
CA LYS A 100 15.96 -3.71 16.66
C LYS A 100 14.87 -2.91 17.38
N LYS A 101 14.88 -1.59 17.26
CA LYS A 101 13.89 -0.67 17.85
C LYS A 101 12.80 -0.28 16.87
N SER A 102 13.02 -0.38 15.58
CA SER A 102 12.01 -0.14 14.54
C SER A 102 11.25 -1.43 14.25
N LYS A 103 9.92 -1.40 14.30
CA LYS A 103 9.08 -2.52 13.84
C LYS A 103 9.19 -2.75 12.33
N ASN A 104 9.72 -1.78 11.61
CA ASN A 104 9.90 -1.77 10.17
C ASN A 104 11.39 -1.63 9.87
N GLY A 105 12.11 -2.76 9.77
CA GLY A 105 13.51 -2.76 9.36
C GLY A 105 13.65 -2.27 7.91
N GLN A 106 14.56 -1.33 7.67
CA GLN A 106 14.96 -0.92 6.35
C GLN A 106 16.25 -1.65 5.98
N LEU A 107 16.25 -2.32 4.82
CA LEU A 107 17.41 -2.89 4.18
C LEU A 107 17.64 -2.17 2.87
N SER A 108 18.86 -2.14 2.37
CA SER A 108 19.18 -1.62 1.04
C SER A 108 20.00 -2.64 0.27
N ILE A 109 19.74 -2.75 -1.02
CA ILE A 109 20.57 -3.48 -1.98
C ILE A 109 21.32 -2.43 -2.77
N ILE A 110 22.64 -2.48 -2.75
CA ILE A 110 23.51 -1.53 -3.45
C ILE A 110 24.27 -2.28 -4.53
N ASN A 111 24.23 -1.79 -5.76
CA ASN A 111 25.00 -2.32 -6.88
C ASN A 111 26.45 -1.82 -6.77
N LEU A 112 27.41 -2.71 -6.98
CA LEU A 112 28.84 -2.39 -6.91
C LEU A 112 29.39 -1.62 -8.13
N TYR A 113 28.64 -1.64 -9.23
CA TYR A 113 29.08 -1.12 -10.54
C TYR A 113 28.25 0.06 -11.01
N SER A 114 27.21 0.45 -10.28
CA SER A 114 26.36 1.60 -10.55
C SER A 114 25.87 2.19 -9.23
N ASP A 115 25.35 3.39 -9.28
CA ASP A 115 24.80 4.08 -8.10
C ASP A 115 23.40 3.54 -7.69
N LEU A 116 22.93 2.46 -8.33
CA LEU A 116 21.63 1.87 -8.07
C LEU A 116 21.50 1.42 -6.59
N GLU A 117 20.53 2.02 -5.91
CA GLU A 117 20.11 1.67 -4.56
C GLU A 117 18.62 1.26 -4.56
N VAL A 118 18.34 0.05 -4.08
CA VAL A 118 16.97 -0.45 -3.90
C VAL A 118 16.68 -0.55 -2.41
N LYS A 119 15.79 0.30 -1.91
CA LYS A 119 15.33 0.24 -0.52
C LYS A 119 14.30 -0.87 -0.36
N VAL A 120 14.43 -1.62 0.72
CA VAL A 120 13.55 -2.74 1.06
C VAL A 120 12.86 -2.46 2.39
N PHE A 121 11.54 -2.37 2.35
CA PHE A 121 10.71 -2.16 3.53
C PHE A 121 9.93 -3.41 3.84
N ARG A 122 10.02 -3.90 5.08
CA ARG A 122 9.26 -5.07 5.56
C ARG A 122 8.19 -4.65 6.56
N PHE A 123 6.98 -5.10 6.31
CA PHE A 123 5.82 -4.83 7.13
C PHE A 123 5.30 -6.13 7.74
N SER A 124 5.22 -6.18 9.07
CA SER A 124 4.52 -7.28 9.75
C SER A 124 3.01 -7.08 9.59
N GLN A 125 2.36 -8.02 8.93
CA GLN A 125 0.91 -8.06 8.84
C GLN A 125 0.37 -9.17 9.74
N SER A 126 -0.47 -8.79 10.67
CA SER A 126 -1.23 -9.75 11.47
C SER A 126 -2.55 -10.00 10.75
N PHE A 127 -2.69 -11.17 10.14
CA PHE A 127 -4.00 -11.62 9.66
C PHE A 127 -4.86 -11.97 10.87
N LYS A 128 -5.63 -11.00 11.36
CA LYS A 128 -6.65 -11.27 12.37
C LYS A 128 -7.86 -11.88 11.66
N PRO A 129 -8.39 -13.02 12.13
CA PRO A 129 -9.67 -13.52 11.64
C PRO A 129 -10.74 -12.41 11.78
N GLU A 130 -11.68 -12.31 10.84
CA GLU A 130 -12.75 -11.28 10.84
C GLU A 130 -13.43 -11.10 12.19
N LYS A 131 -13.62 -12.18 12.96
CA LYS A 131 -14.18 -12.12 14.32
C LYS A 131 -13.28 -11.49 15.38
N ALA A 132 -12.00 -11.26 15.10
CA ALA A 132 -11.05 -10.64 16.03
C ALA A 132 -10.93 -9.13 15.81
N GLU A 133 -11.40 -8.59 14.71
CA GLU A 133 -11.28 -7.19 14.32
C GLU A 133 -11.97 -6.22 15.28
N TRP A 134 -13.02 -6.70 15.98
CA TRP A 134 -13.77 -5.95 16.99
C TRP A 134 -13.53 -6.45 18.43
N LYS A 135 -12.39 -7.07 18.69
CA LYS A 135 -12.01 -7.61 20.00
C LYS A 135 -10.81 -6.91 20.62
N ASP A 136 -10.46 -5.73 20.14
CA ASP A 136 -9.38 -4.97 20.73
C ASP A 136 -9.77 -4.43 22.11
N LYS A 137 -8.75 -4.25 22.96
CA LYS A 137 -8.95 -3.66 24.29
C LYS A 137 -9.21 -2.16 24.24
N LYS A 138 -8.71 -1.50 23.19
CA LYS A 138 -8.79 -0.05 23.01
C LYS A 138 -9.29 0.27 21.61
N TRP A 139 -9.93 1.40 21.46
CA TRP A 139 -10.22 2.01 20.20
C TRP A 139 -8.95 2.62 19.57
N PHE A 140 -8.99 2.84 18.25
CA PHE A 140 -8.04 3.72 17.58
C PHE A 140 -8.14 5.15 18.16
N THR A 141 -7.03 5.89 18.11
CA THR A 141 -6.92 7.24 18.67
C THR A 141 -6.64 8.29 17.60
N GLU A 142 -6.45 7.88 16.36
CA GLU A 142 -6.20 8.77 15.24
C GLU A 142 -7.51 9.39 14.75
N ASP A 143 -7.56 10.71 14.68
CA ASP A 143 -8.76 11.44 14.32
C ASP A 143 -8.90 11.54 12.80
N TYR A 144 -7.80 11.84 12.11
CA TYR A 144 -7.78 12.08 10.67
C TYR A 144 -7.02 11.00 9.91
N CYS A 145 -7.61 10.52 8.82
CA CYS A 145 -6.90 9.67 7.89
C CYS A 145 -6.13 10.53 6.89
N GLN A 146 -4.80 10.54 6.99
CA GLN A 146 -3.93 11.32 6.09
C GLN A 146 -3.96 10.84 4.63
N ASN A 147 -4.42 9.62 4.39
CA ASN A 147 -4.40 9.02 3.05
C ASN A 147 -5.68 9.27 2.26
N THR A 148 -6.83 9.39 2.94
CA THR A 148 -8.12 9.59 2.25
C THR A 148 -8.13 10.93 1.54
N GLY A 149 -8.36 10.91 0.22
CA GLY A 149 -8.35 12.10 -0.63
C GLY A 149 -6.97 12.57 -1.11
N ASN A 150 -5.88 12.12 -0.45
CA ASN A 150 -4.50 12.42 -0.86
C ASN A 150 -3.88 11.30 -1.70
N VAL A 151 -4.52 10.15 -1.75
CA VAL A 151 -4.09 8.98 -2.51
C VAL A 151 -5.18 8.60 -3.50
N ILE A 152 -4.81 8.37 -4.74
CA ILE A 152 -5.68 7.77 -5.75
C ILE A 152 -5.24 6.33 -5.96
N TYR A 153 -6.13 5.39 -5.63
CA TYR A 153 -5.91 3.97 -5.81
C TYR A 153 -6.72 3.44 -7.00
N VAL A 154 -6.05 2.75 -7.91
CA VAL A 154 -6.70 2.13 -9.08
C VAL A 154 -6.79 0.64 -8.86
N HIS A 155 -8.03 0.12 -8.80
CA HIS A 155 -8.30 -1.30 -8.67
C HIS A 155 -8.05 -2.05 -9.98
N ALA A 156 -7.88 -3.37 -9.88
CA ALA A 156 -7.63 -4.23 -11.03
C ALA A 156 -8.77 -4.21 -12.08
N ASP A 157 -10.02 -3.94 -11.66
CA ASP A 157 -11.18 -3.79 -12.53
C ASP A 157 -11.33 -2.36 -13.12
N GLY A 158 -10.36 -1.49 -12.84
CA GLY A 158 -10.34 -0.10 -13.31
C GLY A 158 -11.14 0.88 -12.46
N LYS A 159 -11.79 0.46 -11.39
CA LYS A 159 -12.39 1.36 -10.44
C LYS A 159 -11.33 2.21 -9.75
N VAL A 160 -11.71 3.38 -9.27
CA VAL A 160 -10.81 4.33 -8.60
C VAL A 160 -11.38 4.70 -7.25
N SER A 161 -10.52 4.61 -6.22
CA SER A 161 -10.83 5.01 -4.84
C SER A 161 -9.89 6.11 -4.35
N PRO A 162 -10.32 7.01 -3.45
CA PRO A 162 -9.52 8.09 -2.91
C PRO A 162 -8.78 7.68 -1.64
N CYS A 163 -8.41 6.42 -1.50
CA CYS A 163 -7.72 5.91 -0.32
C CYS A 163 -6.97 4.61 -0.62
N CYS A 164 -5.93 4.31 0.16
CA CYS A 164 -5.09 3.12 0.00
C CYS A 164 -5.34 2.03 1.06
N GLY A 165 -6.19 2.28 2.06
CA GLY A 165 -6.53 1.29 3.08
C GLY A 165 -7.51 0.24 2.53
N PHE A 166 -7.67 -0.90 3.21
CA PHE A 166 -8.55 -1.98 2.75
C PHE A 166 -10.04 -1.58 2.66
N ALA A 167 -10.45 -0.49 3.30
CA ALA A 167 -11.77 0.10 3.09
C ALA A 167 -11.97 0.64 1.66
N ASN A 168 -10.92 0.76 0.84
CA ASN A 168 -10.99 1.27 -0.52
C ASN A 168 -11.84 0.41 -1.46
N GLU A 169 -12.14 -0.83 -1.09
CA GLU A 169 -13.02 -1.73 -1.84
C GLU A 169 -14.51 -1.46 -1.58
N GLU A 170 -14.83 -0.67 -0.55
CA GLU A 170 -16.22 -0.35 -0.24
C GLU A 170 -16.85 0.50 -1.35
N PRO A 171 -18.05 0.14 -1.83
CA PRO A 171 -18.71 0.84 -2.94
C PRO A 171 -18.84 2.34 -2.72
N GLU A 172 -19.01 2.78 -1.48
CA GLU A 172 -19.13 4.19 -1.11
C GLU A 172 -17.84 4.98 -1.35
N LEU A 173 -16.68 4.31 -1.34
CA LEU A 173 -15.39 4.92 -1.61
C LEU A 173 -14.98 4.86 -3.09
N ILE A 174 -15.82 4.33 -3.98
CA ILE A 174 -15.54 4.38 -5.42
C ILE A 174 -15.90 5.75 -5.96
N ILE A 175 -14.91 6.49 -6.46
CA ILE A 175 -15.07 7.85 -7.00
C ILE A 175 -15.12 7.90 -8.52
N GLY A 176 -14.89 6.78 -9.20
CA GLY A 176 -14.95 6.72 -10.65
C GLY A 176 -14.19 5.53 -11.23
N ASN A 177 -13.75 5.72 -12.46
CA ASN A 177 -13.02 4.70 -13.22
C ASN A 177 -11.75 5.29 -13.84
N VAL A 178 -10.76 4.47 -14.13
CA VAL A 178 -9.49 4.86 -14.76
C VAL A 178 -9.66 5.57 -16.12
N LYS A 179 -10.84 5.44 -16.75
CA LYS A 179 -11.19 6.16 -17.99
C LYS A 179 -11.70 7.59 -17.75
N ASP A 180 -12.03 7.93 -16.51
CA ASP A 180 -12.44 9.28 -16.16
C ASP A 180 -11.25 10.23 -16.15
N SER A 181 -11.48 11.51 -16.43
CA SER A 181 -10.43 12.52 -16.30
C SER A 181 -10.02 12.72 -14.84
N TYR A 182 -8.78 13.11 -14.61
CA TYR A 182 -8.28 13.42 -13.28
C TYR A 182 -9.16 14.44 -12.55
N ASN A 183 -9.54 15.53 -13.23
CA ASN A 183 -10.39 16.57 -12.65
C ASN A 183 -11.74 16.01 -12.19
N LYS A 184 -12.35 15.11 -12.96
CA LYS A 184 -13.61 14.46 -12.59
C LYS A 184 -13.43 13.56 -11.35
N LEU A 185 -12.33 12.82 -11.26
CA LEU A 185 -12.03 12.00 -10.09
C LEU A 185 -11.86 12.86 -8.83
N ILE A 186 -11.13 13.97 -8.92
CA ILE A 186 -10.96 14.91 -7.79
C ILE A 186 -12.30 15.56 -7.40
N GLU A 187 -13.11 15.97 -8.37
CA GLU A 187 -14.45 16.50 -8.10
C GLU A 187 -15.33 15.47 -7.37
N ASN A 188 -15.33 14.22 -7.82
CA ASN A 188 -16.08 13.14 -7.16
C ASN A 188 -15.53 12.86 -5.75
N ALA A 189 -14.23 12.85 -5.56
CA ALA A 189 -13.60 12.69 -4.24
C ALA A 189 -14.02 13.82 -3.29
N SER A 190 -14.01 15.07 -3.73
CA SER A 190 -14.40 16.22 -2.90
C SER A 190 -15.89 16.21 -2.48
N LYS A 191 -16.75 15.55 -3.26
CA LYS A 191 -18.17 15.34 -2.96
C LYS A 191 -18.44 14.08 -2.16
N ASN A 192 -17.44 13.20 -2.02
CA ASN A 192 -17.61 11.91 -1.35
C ASN A 192 -17.81 12.10 0.17
N ARG A 193 -18.86 11.49 0.70
CA ARG A 193 -19.24 11.59 2.13
C ARG A 193 -18.10 11.12 3.05
N MET A 194 -17.46 9.99 2.73
CA MET A 194 -16.41 9.42 3.57
C MET A 194 -15.13 10.25 3.53
N VAL A 195 -14.77 10.79 2.36
CA VAL A 195 -13.66 11.75 2.25
C VAL A 195 -13.93 12.97 3.13
N ASN A 196 -15.11 13.56 3.02
CA ASN A 196 -15.50 14.71 3.83
C ASN A 196 -15.53 14.38 5.33
N LEU A 197 -15.99 13.18 5.72
CA LEU A 197 -15.96 12.73 7.10
C LEU A 197 -14.52 12.71 7.64
N CYS A 198 -13.60 12.14 6.90
CA CYS A 198 -12.19 12.04 7.30
C CYS A 198 -11.52 13.42 7.45
N TYR A 199 -11.93 14.41 6.65
CA TYR A 199 -11.33 15.75 6.70
C TYR A 199 -12.02 16.73 7.63
N SER A 200 -13.36 16.68 7.74
CA SER A 200 -14.11 17.71 8.47
C SER A 200 -14.41 17.34 9.91
N THR A 201 -14.74 16.08 10.17
CA THR A 201 -15.17 15.63 11.50
C THR A 201 -14.07 14.81 12.17
N GLY A 202 -13.38 13.96 11.41
CA GLY A 202 -12.46 12.95 11.92
C GLY A 202 -13.17 11.66 12.36
N LEU A 203 -12.48 10.55 12.19
CA LEU A 203 -13.07 9.23 12.46
C LEU A 203 -13.22 8.95 13.95
N GLU A 204 -12.29 9.43 14.79
CA GLU A 204 -12.41 9.25 16.24
C GLU A 204 -13.56 10.08 16.82
N ALA A 205 -13.68 11.33 16.42
CA ALA A 205 -14.78 12.20 16.85
C ALA A 205 -16.13 11.64 16.41
N PHE A 206 -16.22 11.16 15.16
CA PHE A 206 -17.43 10.51 14.66
C PHE A 206 -17.77 9.23 15.42
N ARG A 207 -16.78 8.40 15.73
CA ARG A 207 -16.97 7.19 16.55
C ARG A 207 -17.54 7.54 17.92
N LYS A 208 -16.97 8.55 18.62
CA LYS A 208 -17.46 9.01 19.93
C LYS A 208 -18.91 9.48 19.87
N GLN A 209 -19.28 10.21 18.83
CA GLN A 209 -20.66 10.62 18.61
C GLN A 209 -21.56 9.39 18.43
N MET A 210 -21.14 8.43 17.61
CA MET A 210 -21.92 7.21 17.37
C MET A 210 -22.06 6.31 18.61
N GLU A 211 -21.06 6.27 19.52
CA GLU A 211 -21.15 5.50 20.78
C GLU A 211 -22.29 5.98 21.68
N SER A 212 -22.68 7.24 21.62
CA SER A 212 -23.84 7.74 22.38
C SER A 212 -25.17 7.21 21.85
N GLU A 213 -25.23 6.81 20.58
CA GLU A 213 -26.45 6.40 19.88
C GLU A 213 -26.51 4.88 19.61
N ARG A 214 -25.36 4.21 19.59
CA ARG A 214 -25.23 2.80 19.21
C ARG A 214 -24.27 2.02 20.08
N LYS A 215 -24.56 0.74 20.25
CA LYS A 215 -23.60 -0.25 20.78
C LYS A 215 -22.88 -0.91 19.61
N PHE A 216 -21.55 -0.77 19.58
CA PHE A 216 -20.70 -1.56 18.70
C PHE A 216 -20.55 -2.99 19.23
N SER A 217 -20.24 -3.94 18.34
CA SER A 217 -19.99 -5.34 18.72
C SER A 217 -18.72 -5.52 19.57
N GLY A 218 -17.88 -4.52 19.62
CA GLY A 218 -16.61 -4.46 20.36
C GLY A 218 -15.83 -3.21 20.03
N LYS A 219 -14.52 -3.25 20.22
CA LYS A 219 -13.59 -2.17 19.88
C LYS A 219 -12.62 -2.64 18.80
N THR A 220 -12.21 -1.72 17.96
CA THR A 220 -11.10 -1.91 17.02
C THR A 220 -10.06 -0.82 17.20
N ASN A 221 -8.78 -1.21 17.16
CA ASN A 221 -7.65 -0.27 17.13
C ASN A 221 -7.25 0.10 15.69
N ASP A 222 -7.97 -0.40 14.70
CA ASP A 222 -7.75 -0.17 13.29
C ASP A 222 -8.80 0.80 12.74
N MET A 223 -8.36 1.98 12.35
CA MET A 223 -9.19 3.04 11.79
C MET A 223 -9.85 2.64 10.46
N CYS A 224 -9.17 1.84 9.63
CA CYS A 224 -9.72 1.36 8.36
C CYS A 224 -10.88 0.39 8.57
N MET A 225 -10.83 -0.46 9.61
CA MET A 225 -11.95 -1.32 9.99
C MET A 225 -13.18 -0.53 10.36
N PHE A 226 -13.00 0.54 11.14
CA PHE A 226 -14.11 1.42 11.48
C PHE A 226 -14.65 2.15 10.25
N CYS A 227 -13.77 2.64 9.37
CA CYS A 227 -14.13 3.28 8.12
C CYS A 227 -14.98 2.35 7.23
N ALA A 228 -14.54 1.10 7.03
CA ALA A 228 -15.31 0.09 6.28
C ALA A 228 -16.68 -0.18 6.92
N TRP A 229 -16.73 -0.25 8.25
CA TRP A 229 -18.01 -0.40 8.95
C TRP A 229 -18.96 0.79 8.69
N VAL A 230 -18.45 2.02 8.70
CA VAL A 230 -19.24 3.23 8.40
C VAL A 230 -19.79 3.19 6.98
N CYS A 231 -18.97 2.78 6.00
CA CYS A 231 -19.40 2.60 4.61
C CYS A 231 -20.56 1.61 4.48
N ARG A 232 -20.49 0.48 5.20
CA ARG A 232 -21.52 -0.56 5.19
C ARG A 232 -22.80 -0.19 5.95
N ASN A 233 -22.76 0.89 6.73
CA ASN A 233 -23.88 1.35 7.55
C ASN A 233 -24.27 2.83 7.20
N PRO A 234 -24.73 3.13 5.98
CA PRO A 234 -24.97 4.48 5.50
C PRO A 234 -26.09 5.24 6.24
N SER A 235 -26.97 4.53 6.97
CA SER A 235 -28.01 5.14 7.81
C SER A 235 -27.44 5.89 9.04
N THR A 236 -26.12 5.87 9.21
CA THR A 236 -25.41 6.71 10.17
C THR A 236 -25.29 8.12 9.60
N SER A 237 -26.43 8.82 9.44
CA SER A 237 -26.47 10.17 8.88
C SER A 237 -25.91 11.19 9.86
N PHE A 238 -25.08 12.09 9.31
CA PHE A 238 -24.63 13.28 10.03
C PHE A 238 -25.83 14.14 10.42
N HIS A 239 -26.22 14.17 11.66
CA HIS A 239 -26.99 15.29 12.14
C HIS A 239 -25.99 16.46 12.34
N LYS A 240 -25.87 17.32 11.30
CA LYS A 240 -25.28 18.64 11.52
C LYS A 240 -26.13 19.32 12.61
N LYS A 241 -25.53 19.50 13.78
CA LYS A 241 -26.03 20.52 14.72
C LYS A 241 -25.65 21.90 14.24
#